data_4894152ecb916b065ab23fbd9a475eff
#
_entry.id   4894152ecb916b065ab23fbd9a475eff
#
_cell.length_a   1.000
_cell.length_b   1.000
_cell.length_c   1.000
_cell.angle_alpha   90.00
_cell.angle_beta   90.00
_cell.angle_gamma   90.00
#
_symmetry.space_group_name_H-M   'P 1'
#
loop_
_entity.id
_entity.type
_entity.pdbx_description
1 polymer ?
#
loop_
_entity_poly.entity_id
_entity_poly.type
_entity_poly.pdbx_seq_one_letter_code
_entity_poly.pdbx_strand_id
1 'polypeptide(L)'
;EFPLATANPFLPSEMAQLQGYLNGKMGITGSTDTPLLNGYIQMEEAVANSKSMGATLKFPQSQIRVEQNVLQFDNYEITGANKNPLHIDGNIDFKKLDKIVTDLRLYASAFQPVKSARSTKATVYGSVIADMDMAVTGPLDALKIRGNVGLLTGTEVTYVMQDSPFALQQQENNIVTFVSFNDSTEIAEED
;
A
#
# COMPACT_ATOMS: atom_id res chain seq x y z
N GLU A 1 -9.60 -14.02 -19.46
CA GLU A 1 -8.73 -13.87 -18.26
C GLU A 1 -7.68 -12.82 -18.51
N PHE A 2 -7.63 -11.81 -17.68
CA PHE A 2 -6.61 -10.76 -17.75
C PHE A 2 -5.70 -10.84 -16.52
N PRO A 3 -4.39 -11.10 -16.68
CA PRO A 3 -3.47 -11.18 -15.54
C PRO A 3 -3.34 -9.82 -14.86
N LEU A 4 -3.66 -9.72 -13.57
CA LEU A 4 -3.51 -8.49 -12.80
C LEU A 4 -2.05 -8.01 -12.71
N ALA A 5 -1.10 -8.92 -12.82
CA ALA A 5 0.33 -8.59 -12.87
C ALA A 5 0.71 -7.65 -14.02
N THR A 6 -0.09 -7.60 -15.09
CA THR A 6 0.12 -6.69 -16.24
C THR A 6 -0.03 -5.21 -15.83
N ALA A 7 -0.75 -4.92 -14.73
CA ALA A 7 -0.90 -3.57 -14.20
C ALA A 7 0.31 -3.13 -13.33
N ASN A 8 1.16 -4.05 -12.88
CA ASN A 8 2.27 -3.73 -11.98
C ASN A 8 3.25 -2.66 -12.49
N PRO A 9 3.59 -2.58 -13.80
CA PRO A 9 4.44 -1.51 -14.31
C PRO A 9 3.88 -0.10 -14.16
N PHE A 10 2.56 0.04 -14.00
CA PHE A 10 1.85 1.31 -13.79
C PHE A 10 1.69 1.68 -12.31
N LEU A 11 2.01 0.77 -11.40
CA LEU A 11 1.98 1.01 -9.97
C LEU A 11 3.38 1.39 -9.47
N PRO A 12 3.49 2.28 -8.47
CA PRO A 12 4.75 2.48 -7.78
C PRO A 12 5.24 1.14 -7.23
N SER A 13 6.43 0.69 -7.65
CA SER A 13 6.96 -0.66 -7.40
C SER A 13 7.07 -1.03 -5.91
N GLU A 14 7.15 -0.01 -5.05
CA GLU A 14 7.21 -0.16 -3.60
C GLU A 14 5.83 -0.21 -2.92
N MET A 15 4.79 0.30 -3.58
CA MET A 15 3.46 0.39 -2.98
C MET A 15 2.70 -0.92 -3.00
N ALA A 16 2.60 -1.57 -4.16
CA ALA A 16 1.90 -2.85 -4.27
C ALA A 16 2.32 -3.65 -5.50
N GLN A 17 2.28 -4.98 -5.37
CA GLN A 17 2.37 -5.93 -6.47
C GLN A 17 1.07 -6.72 -6.53
N LEU A 18 0.41 -6.69 -7.68
CA LEU A 18 -0.81 -7.43 -7.94
C LEU A 18 -0.49 -8.81 -8.51
N GLN A 19 -1.24 -9.80 -8.08
CA GLN A 19 -1.23 -11.19 -8.57
C GLN A 19 -2.65 -11.67 -8.78
N GLY A 20 -2.83 -12.74 -9.53
CA GLY A 20 -4.15 -13.30 -9.86
C GLY A 20 -4.68 -12.75 -11.18
N TYR A 21 -5.97 -12.96 -11.41
CA TYR A 21 -6.62 -12.67 -12.69
C TYR A 21 -7.87 -11.84 -12.50
N LEU A 22 -8.18 -11.04 -13.53
CA LEU A 22 -9.46 -10.38 -13.71
C LEU A 22 -10.23 -11.11 -14.79
N ASN A 23 -11.39 -11.62 -14.44
CA ASN A 23 -12.34 -12.25 -15.34
C ASN A 23 -13.60 -11.39 -15.45
N GLY A 24 -14.42 -11.63 -16.45
CA GLY A 24 -15.69 -10.94 -16.55
C GLY A 24 -16.40 -11.23 -17.86
N LYS A 25 -17.62 -10.75 -17.90
CA LYS A 25 -18.45 -10.77 -19.10
C LYS A 25 -19.09 -9.40 -19.26
N MET A 26 -18.86 -8.78 -20.40
CA MET A 26 -19.36 -7.46 -20.72
C MET A 26 -20.15 -7.47 -22.02
N GLY A 27 -21.34 -6.86 -21.98
CA GLY A 27 -22.13 -6.52 -23.15
C GLY A 27 -21.98 -5.02 -23.45
N ILE A 28 -21.92 -4.68 -24.72
CA ILE A 28 -21.86 -3.29 -25.19
C ILE A 28 -23.18 -3.01 -25.91
N THR A 29 -23.86 -1.93 -25.51
CA THR A 29 -25.10 -1.43 -26.10
C THR A 29 -24.98 0.09 -26.34
N GLY A 30 -25.98 0.73 -26.91
CA GLY A 30 -25.96 2.17 -27.17
C GLY A 30 -25.39 2.51 -28.54
N SER A 31 -25.00 3.75 -28.71
CA SER A 31 -24.39 4.24 -29.97
C SER A 31 -22.85 4.15 -29.93
N THR A 32 -22.21 4.31 -31.06
CA THR A 32 -20.75 4.40 -31.16
C THR A 32 -20.17 5.57 -30.38
N ASP A 33 -20.91 6.66 -30.26
CA ASP A 33 -20.49 7.88 -29.55
C ASP A 33 -20.73 7.77 -28.03
N THR A 34 -21.70 6.95 -27.61
CA THR A 34 -22.07 6.74 -26.21
C THR A 34 -22.30 5.26 -25.93
N PRO A 35 -21.24 4.45 -25.94
CA PRO A 35 -21.35 3.03 -25.65
C PRO A 35 -21.70 2.82 -24.17
N LEU A 36 -22.65 1.91 -23.92
CA LEU A 36 -23.05 1.50 -22.58
C LEU A 36 -22.55 0.08 -22.32
N LEU A 37 -21.73 -0.06 -21.31
CA LEU A 37 -21.20 -1.33 -20.83
C LEU A 37 -22.09 -1.88 -19.74
N ASN A 38 -22.49 -3.14 -19.87
CA ASN A 38 -23.27 -3.87 -18.87
C ASN A 38 -22.70 -5.27 -18.70
N GLY A 39 -22.61 -5.74 -17.46
CA GLY A 39 -22.09 -7.06 -17.19
C GLY A 39 -21.53 -7.19 -15.77
N TYR A 40 -20.41 -7.88 -15.65
CA TYR A 40 -19.69 -8.02 -14.38
C TYR A 40 -18.20 -8.22 -14.60
N ILE A 41 -17.43 -7.87 -13.60
CA ILE A 41 -16.04 -8.26 -13.43
C ILE A 41 -15.89 -9.05 -12.13
N GLN A 42 -14.90 -9.94 -12.08
CA GLN A 42 -14.64 -10.82 -10.96
C GLN A 42 -13.14 -11.00 -10.84
N MET A 43 -12.63 -10.89 -9.64
CA MET A 43 -11.23 -11.20 -9.34
C MET A 43 -11.08 -12.67 -9.01
N GLU A 44 -10.04 -13.33 -9.52
CA GLU A 44 -9.73 -14.72 -9.25
C GLU A 44 -8.32 -14.83 -8.70
N GLU A 45 -8.20 -15.45 -7.51
CA GLU A 45 -6.94 -15.59 -6.76
C GLU A 45 -6.16 -14.26 -6.64
N ALA A 46 -6.92 -13.14 -6.60
CA ALA A 46 -6.34 -11.83 -6.63
C ALA A 46 -5.76 -11.44 -5.26
N VAL A 47 -4.51 -11.02 -5.28
CA VAL A 47 -3.76 -10.60 -4.09
C VAL A 47 -2.97 -9.34 -4.42
N ALA A 48 -3.03 -8.36 -3.52
CA ALA A 48 -2.16 -7.19 -3.53
C ALA A 48 -1.14 -7.31 -2.38
N ASN A 49 0.14 -7.33 -2.72
CA ASN A 49 1.24 -7.41 -1.76
C ASN A 49 2.04 -6.12 -1.76
N SER A 50 2.20 -5.50 -0.60
CA SER A 50 3.13 -4.40 -0.40
C SER A 50 4.29 -4.85 0.48
N LYS A 51 5.48 -4.97 -0.11
CA LYS A 51 6.69 -5.37 0.62
C LYS A 51 7.18 -4.28 1.55
N SER A 52 7.05 -3.02 1.16
CA SER A 52 7.45 -1.86 1.96
C SER A 52 6.60 -1.69 3.22
N MET A 53 5.29 -2.01 3.13
CA MET A 53 4.34 -1.92 4.25
C MET A 53 4.14 -3.25 4.96
N GLY A 54 4.64 -4.37 4.43
CA GLY A 54 4.36 -5.71 4.96
C GLY A 54 2.87 -6.07 4.94
N ALA A 55 2.13 -5.52 3.98
CA ALA A 55 0.69 -5.70 3.81
C ALA A 55 0.39 -6.73 2.73
N THR A 56 -0.58 -7.59 2.99
CA THR A 56 -1.13 -8.52 2.01
C THR A 56 -2.65 -8.43 2.06
N LEU A 57 -3.25 -8.03 0.96
CA LEU A 57 -4.70 -7.93 0.80
C LEU A 57 -5.18 -8.99 -0.20
N LYS A 58 -6.20 -9.73 0.16
CA LYS A 58 -6.82 -10.76 -0.69
C LYS A 58 -8.21 -10.28 -1.11
N PHE A 59 -8.47 -10.37 -2.39
CA PHE A 59 -9.74 -9.99 -2.98
C PHE A 59 -10.63 -11.22 -3.14
N PRO A 60 -11.94 -11.11 -2.86
CA PRO A 60 -12.87 -12.20 -3.02
C PRO A 60 -13.14 -12.48 -4.49
N GLN A 61 -13.63 -13.70 -4.76
CA GLN A 61 -14.15 -14.07 -6.09
C GLN A 61 -15.59 -13.58 -6.33
N SER A 62 -16.02 -12.57 -5.59
CA SER A 62 -17.33 -11.96 -5.75
C SER A 62 -17.40 -11.13 -7.03
N GLN A 63 -18.54 -11.12 -7.67
CA GLN A 63 -18.77 -10.32 -8.87
C GLN A 63 -19.02 -8.86 -8.50
N ILE A 64 -18.33 -7.97 -9.18
CA ILE A 64 -18.59 -6.53 -9.19
C ILE A 64 -19.44 -6.26 -10.43
N ARG A 65 -20.67 -5.80 -10.21
CA ARG A 65 -21.61 -5.53 -11.30
C ARG A 65 -21.21 -4.25 -12.05
N VAL A 66 -21.39 -4.29 -13.34
CA VAL A 66 -21.25 -3.12 -14.22
C VAL A 66 -22.59 -2.86 -14.86
N GLU A 67 -23.17 -1.70 -14.61
CA GLU A 67 -24.45 -1.29 -15.16
C GLU A 67 -24.35 0.13 -15.73
N GLN A 68 -24.58 0.27 -17.04
CA GLN A 68 -24.53 1.55 -17.75
C GLN A 68 -23.24 2.36 -17.43
N ASN A 69 -22.08 1.71 -17.56
CA ASN A 69 -20.78 2.29 -17.27
C ASN A 69 -20.56 2.67 -15.78
N VAL A 70 -21.26 2.02 -14.85
CA VAL A 70 -21.09 2.19 -13.42
C VAL A 70 -20.70 0.86 -12.81
N LEU A 71 -19.55 0.80 -12.14
CA LEU A 71 -19.18 -0.30 -11.26
C LEU A 71 -19.94 -0.17 -9.95
N GLN A 72 -20.59 -1.24 -9.51
CA GLN A 72 -21.37 -1.29 -8.29
C GLN A 72 -20.76 -2.27 -7.31
N PHE A 73 -20.37 -1.78 -6.15
CA PHE A 73 -19.89 -2.57 -5.02
C PHE A 73 -21.04 -2.74 -4.02
N ASP A 74 -21.34 -3.99 -3.67
CA ASP A 74 -22.36 -4.35 -2.71
C ASP A 74 -21.74 -5.31 -1.72
N ASN A 75 -21.40 -4.80 -0.55
CA ASN A 75 -20.68 -5.52 0.50
C ASN A 75 -19.46 -6.30 -0.03
N TYR A 76 -18.61 -5.64 -0.81
CA TYR A 76 -17.43 -6.29 -1.36
C TYR A 76 -16.34 -6.39 -0.29
N GLU A 77 -15.93 -7.61 0.06
CA GLU A 77 -15.10 -7.92 1.22
C GLU A 77 -13.64 -8.16 0.82
N ILE A 78 -12.73 -7.30 1.26
CA ILE A 78 -11.29 -7.48 1.12
C ILE A 78 -10.73 -7.97 2.46
N THR A 79 -9.97 -9.08 2.45
CA THR A 79 -9.37 -9.62 3.66
C THR A 79 -7.88 -9.27 3.76
N GLY A 80 -7.45 -8.95 4.99
CA GLY A 80 -6.05 -8.70 5.33
C GLY A 80 -5.37 -9.92 5.96
N ALA A 81 -4.54 -9.67 6.95
CA ALA A 81 -3.80 -10.71 7.66
C ALA A 81 -4.68 -11.51 8.63
N ASN A 82 -5.81 -10.98 9.07
CA ASN A 82 -6.81 -11.70 9.86
C ASN A 82 -8.05 -11.99 9.01
N LYS A 83 -9.08 -12.59 9.62
CA LYS A 83 -10.33 -12.95 8.95
C LYS A 83 -11.37 -11.82 8.92
N ASN A 84 -11.11 -10.72 9.60
CA ASN A 84 -12.03 -9.58 9.64
C ASN A 84 -11.88 -8.78 8.34
N PRO A 85 -12.92 -8.68 7.51
CA PRO A 85 -12.82 -8.03 6.21
C PRO A 85 -12.90 -6.50 6.32
N LEU A 86 -12.37 -5.84 5.32
CA LEU A 86 -12.74 -4.49 4.93
C LEU A 86 -13.88 -4.60 3.91
N HIS A 87 -15.01 -3.97 4.23
CA HIS A 87 -16.19 -3.90 3.36
C HIS A 87 -16.15 -2.65 2.50
N ILE A 88 -16.54 -2.79 1.26
CA ILE A 88 -16.67 -1.69 0.30
C ILE A 88 -18.07 -1.70 -0.26
N ASP A 89 -18.78 -0.59 -0.10
CA ASP A 89 -20.06 -0.30 -0.70
C ASP A 89 -19.98 0.95 -1.58
N GLY A 90 -20.84 1.03 -2.59
CA GLY A 90 -20.95 2.22 -3.43
C GLY A 90 -20.64 1.97 -4.89
N ASN A 91 -20.18 3.01 -5.58
CA ASN A 91 -20.03 2.94 -7.03
C ASN A 91 -18.85 3.75 -7.57
N ILE A 92 -18.44 3.36 -8.79
CA ILE A 92 -17.48 4.11 -9.61
C ILE A 92 -18.13 4.34 -10.98
N ASP A 93 -18.45 5.59 -11.29
CA ASP A 93 -19.04 6.02 -12.56
C ASP A 93 -17.92 6.36 -13.55
N PHE A 94 -17.84 5.60 -14.63
CA PHE A 94 -16.90 5.78 -15.74
C PHE A 94 -17.59 6.05 -17.09
N LYS A 95 -18.81 6.62 -17.06
CA LYS A 95 -19.52 7.07 -18.27
C LYS A 95 -18.68 8.01 -19.11
N LYS A 96 -17.84 8.81 -18.45
CA LYS A 96 -16.85 9.69 -19.07
C LYS A 96 -15.48 9.24 -18.60
N LEU A 97 -14.66 8.69 -19.51
CA LEU A 97 -13.32 8.17 -19.21
C LEU A 97 -12.33 9.27 -18.80
N ASP A 98 -12.57 10.50 -19.22
CA ASP A 98 -11.83 11.71 -18.83
C ASP A 98 -12.23 12.24 -17.46
N LYS A 99 -13.36 11.77 -16.90
CA LYS A 99 -13.87 12.17 -15.59
C LYS A 99 -14.54 11.00 -14.88
N ILE A 100 -13.74 10.07 -14.40
CA ILE A 100 -14.23 8.95 -13.59
C ILE A 100 -14.53 9.48 -12.18
N VAL A 101 -15.72 9.21 -11.66
CA VAL A 101 -16.19 9.69 -10.34
C VAL A 101 -16.41 8.51 -9.41
N THR A 102 -15.94 8.63 -8.18
CA THR A 102 -16.10 7.63 -7.13
C THR A 102 -17.08 8.12 -6.07
N ASP A 103 -17.86 7.19 -5.55
CA ASP A 103 -18.69 7.36 -4.33
C ASP A 103 -18.67 6.02 -3.60
N LEU A 104 -17.68 5.85 -2.71
CA LEU A 104 -17.43 4.61 -1.99
C LEU A 104 -17.44 4.84 -0.50
N ARG A 105 -18.02 3.90 0.24
CA ARG A 105 -17.89 3.75 1.68
C ARG A 105 -17.04 2.52 1.98
N LEU A 106 -16.03 2.70 2.81
CA LEU A 106 -15.13 1.65 3.30
C LEU A 106 -15.31 1.53 4.81
N TYR A 107 -15.69 0.36 5.29
CA TYR A 107 -15.86 0.15 6.73
C TYR A 107 -15.35 -1.21 7.16
N ALA A 108 -14.82 -1.27 8.38
CA ALA A 108 -14.28 -2.50 8.94
C ALA A 108 -14.27 -2.44 10.46
N SER A 109 -14.34 -3.61 11.09
CA SER A 109 -14.09 -3.78 12.52
C SER A 109 -12.93 -4.74 12.74
N ALA A 110 -11.93 -4.29 13.50
CA ALA A 110 -10.71 -5.01 13.80
C ALA A 110 -10.00 -5.59 12.54
N PHE A 111 -10.04 -4.87 11.44
CA PHE A 111 -9.34 -5.22 10.20
C PHE A 111 -7.83 -5.15 10.41
N GLN A 112 -7.10 -6.13 9.90
CA GLN A 112 -5.65 -6.20 10.02
C GLN A 112 -5.00 -6.16 8.63
N PRO A 113 -4.75 -4.96 8.07
CA PRO A 113 -4.09 -4.81 6.77
C PRO A 113 -2.61 -5.20 6.80
N VAL A 114 -1.93 -4.99 7.93
CA VAL A 114 -0.50 -5.22 8.10
C VAL A 114 -0.25 -6.25 9.19
N LYS A 115 0.51 -7.28 8.86
CA LYS A 115 1.12 -8.22 9.81
C LYS A 115 2.40 -8.76 9.21
N SER A 116 3.52 -8.18 9.57
CA SER A 116 4.81 -8.56 9.03
C SER A 116 5.88 -8.64 10.10
N ALA A 117 6.77 -9.62 9.96
CA ALA A 117 7.97 -9.71 10.78
C ALA A 117 9.04 -8.75 10.26
N ARG A 118 10.00 -8.41 11.13
CA ARG A 118 11.17 -7.62 10.74
C ARG A 118 11.91 -8.28 9.57
N SER A 119 12.16 -7.52 8.52
CA SER A 119 12.94 -7.93 7.37
C SER A 119 13.92 -6.82 6.99
N THR A 120 15.08 -7.17 6.46
CA THR A 120 16.10 -6.21 5.98
C THR A 120 15.62 -5.36 4.80
N LYS A 121 14.53 -5.78 4.13
CA LYS A 121 13.93 -5.09 2.98
C LYS A 121 12.63 -4.35 3.31
N ALA A 122 12.12 -4.49 4.55
CA ALA A 122 10.89 -3.86 4.96
C ALA A 122 11.19 -2.50 5.61
N THR A 123 10.61 -1.45 5.06
CA THR A 123 10.63 -0.11 5.65
C THR A 123 9.66 0.00 6.82
N VAL A 124 8.56 -0.76 6.77
CA VAL A 124 7.55 -0.85 7.82
C VAL A 124 7.32 -2.31 8.17
N TYR A 125 7.33 -2.65 9.45
CA TYR A 125 6.95 -3.97 9.92
C TYR A 125 6.20 -3.88 11.25
N GLY A 126 5.48 -4.96 11.58
CA GLY A 126 4.66 -5.05 12.79
C GLY A 126 3.24 -5.50 12.50
N SER A 127 2.30 -5.03 13.30
CA SER A 127 0.88 -5.34 13.22
C SER A 127 0.06 -4.06 13.28
N VAL A 128 -0.91 -3.91 12.38
CA VAL A 128 -1.91 -2.82 12.43
C VAL A 128 -3.28 -3.47 12.51
N ILE A 129 -4.02 -3.17 13.55
CA ILE A 129 -5.42 -3.59 13.72
C ILE A 129 -6.25 -2.32 13.89
N ALA A 130 -7.28 -2.13 13.07
CA ALA A 130 -8.05 -0.90 13.06
C ALA A 130 -9.54 -1.13 12.81
N ASP A 131 -10.34 -0.28 13.43
CA ASP A 131 -11.71 0.00 13.01
C ASP A 131 -11.68 1.15 12.01
N MET A 132 -12.49 1.08 10.97
CA MET A 132 -12.51 2.04 9.90
C MET A 132 -13.96 2.36 9.48
N ASP A 133 -14.25 3.62 9.24
CA ASP A 133 -15.47 4.08 8.56
C ASP A 133 -15.11 5.32 7.75
N MET A 134 -14.96 5.15 6.45
CA MET A 134 -14.45 6.16 5.53
C MET A 134 -15.34 6.29 4.30
N ALA A 135 -15.51 7.51 3.82
CA ALA A 135 -16.09 7.84 2.53
C ALA A 135 -14.98 8.33 1.58
N VAL A 136 -14.95 7.78 0.38
CA VAL A 136 -14.06 8.17 -0.72
C VAL A 136 -14.91 8.66 -1.86
N THR A 137 -14.93 9.97 -2.09
CA THR A 137 -15.83 10.60 -3.05
C THR A 137 -15.09 11.54 -3.99
N GLY A 138 -15.66 11.77 -5.17
CA GLY A 138 -15.16 12.73 -6.15
C GLY A 138 -14.45 12.12 -7.33
N PRO A 139 -13.94 12.95 -8.26
CA PRO A 139 -13.22 12.47 -9.42
C PRO A 139 -11.85 11.88 -9.03
N LEU A 140 -11.33 10.92 -9.83
CA LEU A 140 -10.08 10.21 -9.52
C LEU A 140 -8.85 11.13 -9.39
N ASP A 141 -8.87 12.27 -10.07
CA ASP A 141 -7.81 13.29 -10.01
C ASP A 141 -7.96 14.25 -8.82
N ALA A 142 -9.11 14.22 -8.11
CA ALA A 142 -9.40 15.08 -6.95
C ALA A 142 -10.24 14.34 -5.89
N LEU A 143 -9.78 13.18 -5.45
CA LEU A 143 -10.45 12.36 -4.44
C LEU A 143 -10.53 13.07 -3.10
N LYS A 144 -11.68 13.00 -2.47
CA LYS A 144 -11.94 13.46 -1.10
C LYS A 144 -12.15 12.25 -0.20
N ILE A 145 -11.26 12.06 0.75
CA ILE A 145 -11.35 11.00 1.76
C ILE A 145 -11.75 11.63 3.08
N ARG A 146 -12.84 11.14 3.69
CA ARG A 146 -13.34 11.59 4.98
C ARG A 146 -13.74 10.36 5.80
N GLY A 147 -13.48 10.40 7.08
CA GLY A 147 -13.88 9.32 7.97
C GLY A 147 -13.04 9.22 9.21
N ASN A 148 -13.18 8.10 9.90
CA ASN A 148 -12.50 7.79 11.14
C ASN A 148 -11.73 6.48 11.00
N VAL A 149 -10.53 6.45 11.58
CA VAL A 149 -9.72 5.25 11.74
C VAL A 149 -9.31 5.17 13.20
N GLY A 150 -9.75 4.15 13.88
CA GLY A 150 -9.39 3.85 15.27
C GLY A 150 -8.38 2.70 15.33
N LEU A 151 -7.19 2.94 15.84
CA LEU A 151 -6.20 1.89 16.07
C LEU A 151 -6.58 1.11 17.34
N LEU A 152 -6.58 -0.21 17.24
CA LEU A 152 -6.95 -1.12 18.32
C LEU A 152 -5.72 -1.67 19.06
N THR A 153 -5.96 -2.21 20.26
CA THR A 153 -4.95 -2.92 21.06
C THR A 153 -4.32 -4.05 20.23
N GLY A 154 -3.01 -4.19 20.33
CA GLY A 154 -2.21 -5.12 19.52
C GLY A 154 -1.67 -4.49 18.22
N THR A 155 -1.90 -3.20 18.02
CA THR A 155 -1.21 -2.44 16.97
C THR A 155 0.20 -2.08 17.45
N GLU A 156 1.21 -2.59 16.73
CA GLU A 156 2.62 -2.30 16.94
C GLU A 156 3.27 -2.09 15.57
N VAL A 157 3.76 -0.89 15.31
CA VAL A 157 4.37 -0.54 14.02
C VAL A 157 5.76 0.00 14.25
N THR A 158 6.74 -0.57 13.55
CA THR A 158 8.10 -0.05 13.48
C THR A 158 8.38 0.46 12.08
N TYR A 159 8.79 1.71 11.99
CA TYR A 159 9.30 2.32 10.76
C TYR A 159 10.82 2.38 10.79
N VAL A 160 11.47 1.84 9.78
CA VAL A 160 12.94 1.85 9.64
C VAL A 160 13.33 3.00 8.71
N MET A 161 13.93 4.03 9.28
CA MET A 161 14.55 5.09 8.48
C MET A 161 15.86 4.58 7.89
N GLN A 162 15.91 4.42 6.57
CA GLN A 162 17.10 3.91 5.87
C GLN A 162 18.16 4.99 5.65
N ASP A 163 17.78 6.28 5.68
CA ASP A 163 18.69 7.41 5.54
C ASP A 163 18.71 8.22 6.85
N SER A 164 19.57 7.80 7.79
CA SER A 164 19.95 8.69 8.88
C SER A 164 21.06 9.60 8.39
N PRO A 165 20.88 10.94 8.39
CA PRO A 165 21.98 11.90 8.08
C PRO A 165 23.18 11.75 9.01
N PHE A 166 23.00 11.06 10.14
CA PHE A 166 24.05 10.76 11.12
C PHE A 166 24.94 9.57 10.74
N ALA A 167 24.54 8.73 9.77
CA ALA A 167 25.37 7.61 9.32
C ALA A 167 26.60 8.06 8.50
N LEU A 168 26.59 9.26 7.96
CA LEU A 168 27.72 9.83 7.20
C LEU A 168 28.82 10.43 8.08
N GLN A 169 28.60 10.60 9.39
CA GLN A 169 29.63 11.15 10.30
C GLN A 169 30.51 10.09 10.98
N GLN A 170 30.21 8.80 10.82
CA GLN A 170 31.05 7.76 11.44
C GLN A 170 32.19 7.23 10.56
N GLN A 171 32.34 7.73 9.34
CA GLN A 171 33.36 7.23 8.41
C GLN A 171 34.63 8.11 8.32
N GLU A 172 34.69 9.24 9.03
CA GLU A 172 35.86 10.14 8.97
C GLU A 172 36.64 10.33 10.29
N ASN A 173 36.40 9.56 11.32
CA ASN A 173 37.12 9.71 12.60
C ASN A 173 38.11 8.58 12.90
N ASN A 174 38.88 8.14 11.91
CA ASN A 174 40.05 7.29 12.13
C ASN A 174 41.36 8.00 11.80
N ILE A 175 41.46 9.28 12.13
CA ILE A 175 42.73 10.02 12.11
C ILE A 175 42.96 10.62 13.49
N VAL A 176 43.09 9.77 14.52
CA VAL A 176 43.84 10.15 15.73
C VAL A 176 45.08 9.27 15.76
N THR A 177 46.16 9.82 15.21
CA THR A 177 47.51 9.24 15.37
C THR A 177 48.03 9.78 16.69
N PHE A 178 48.11 8.89 17.69
CA PHE A 178 48.82 9.21 18.94
C PHE A 178 50.31 9.22 18.66
N VAL A 179 50.92 10.43 18.65
CA VAL A 179 52.38 10.57 18.60
C VAL A 179 52.90 10.57 20.03
N SER A 180 53.66 9.57 20.35
CA SER A 180 54.39 9.47 21.64
C SER A 180 55.65 10.31 21.52
N PHE A 181 55.71 11.42 22.27
CA PHE A 181 56.93 12.18 22.42
C PHE A 181 57.74 11.55 23.56
N ASN A 182 58.79 10.81 23.20
CA ASN A 182 59.83 10.48 24.15
C ASN A 182 60.77 11.67 24.24
N ASP A 183 60.65 12.42 25.33
CA ASP A 183 61.58 13.46 25.69
C ASP A 183 62.79 12.80 26.36
N SER A 184 63.83 12.54 25.57
CA SER A 184 65.16 12.09 26.08
C SER A 184 66.03 13.33 26.16
N THR A 185 65.99 14.01 27.29
CA THR A 185 67.06 14.95 27.68
C THR A 185 68.20 14.12 28.25
N GLU A 186 69.18 13.78 27.42
CA GLU A 186 70.54 13.46 27.88
C GLU A 186 71.26 14.74 28.28
N ILE A 187 71.52 14.89 29.58
CA ILE A 187 72.40 15.88 30.12
C ILE A 187 73.83 15.32 29.95
N ALA A 188 74.59 15.93 29.05
CA ALA A 188 76.03 15.67 29.00
C ALA A 188 76.70 16.45 30.15
N GLU A 189 77.33 15.73 31.07
CA GLU A 189 78.30 16.31 32.02
C GLU A 189 79.61 16.46 31.26
N GLU A 190 80.14 17.69 31.24
CA GLU A 190 81.52 18.00 30.87
C GLU A 190 82.41 17.87 32.09
N ASP A 191 83.55 17.15 31.93
CA ASP A 191 84.81 17.32 32.63
C ASP A 191 85.80 18.13 31.83
#